data_48e2676a9755e767ba6e7eee50b6aefb
#
_entry.id   48e2676a9755e767ba6e7eee50b6aefb
#
_cell.length_a   1.000
_cell.length_b   1.000
_cell.length_c   1.000
_cell.angle_alpha   90.00
_cell.angle_beta   90.00
_cell.angle_gamma   90.00
#
_symmetry.space_group_name_H-M   'P 1'
#
loop_
_entity.id
_entity.type
_entity.pdbx_description
1 polymer ?
#
loop_
_entity_poly.entity_id
_entity_poly.type
_entity_poly.pdbx_seq_one_letter_code
_entity_poly.pdbx_strand_id
1 'polypeptide(L)'
;MTRLTTFQHRIPQGAPTSATLVNLSLLPLYDDIQELAERRGLRFSLWVDDITISGPAADDAIEPVIQLVQRHDHAVRQSKVHVMRSGKSQAVTGVAVNRKVGKPRDYRAEIRRQIIDLADRPNPPAHEIRSIRGRVAHVRDMCLAQGDALQRLADKVLPAEGVGGTKPRSDEIRPCKCARKHRHRHIADRQAA
;
A
#
# COMPACT_ATOMS: atom_id res chain seq x y z
N MET A 1 -25.37 -9.86 -16.17
CA MET A 1 -24.22 -9.85 -15.21
C MET A 1 -24.56 -9.18 -13.88
N THR A 2 -25.25 -8.05 -13.85
CA THR A 2 -25.56 -7.28 -12.63
C THR A 2 -26.14 -8.10 -11.49
N ARG A 3 -27.10 -9.03 -11.74
CA ARG A 3 -27.73 -9.87 -10.69
C ARG A 3 -26.77 -10.84 -9.97
N LEU A 4 -25.65 -11.21 -10.61
CA LEU A 4 -24.67 -12.14 -10.02
C LEU A 4 -23.57 -11.42 -9.23
N THR A 5 -23.41 -10.13 -9.43
CA THR A 5 -22.29 -9.35 -8.92
C THR A 5 -22.72 -8.20 -8.00
N THR A 6 -24.03 -7.98 -7.85
CA THR A 6 -24.58 -6.94 -6.97
C THR A 6 -25.55 -7.54 -5.96
N PHE A 7 -25.60 -6.92 -4.78
CA PHE A 7 -26.57 -7.21 -3.75
C PHE A 7 -27.39 -5.94 -3.47
N GLN A 8 -28.72 -6.01 -3.55
CA GLN A 8 -29.60 -4.86 -3.39
C GLN A 8 -29.20 -3.65 -4.28
N HIS A 9 -28.89 -3.91 -5.55
CA HIS A 9 -28.44 -2.93 -6.54
C HIS A 9 -27.12 -2.19 -6.17
N ARG A 10 -26.31 -2.74 -5.28
CA ARG A 10 -25.00 -2.19 -4.88
C ARG A 10 -23.92 -3.22 -5.04
N ILE A 11 -22.70 -2.78 -5.26
CA ILE A 11 -21.51 -3.63 -5.23
C ILE A 11 -21.23 -3.97 -3.77
N PRO A 12 -21.27 -5.27 -3.35
CA PRO A 12 -21.06 -5.66 -1.97
C PRO A 12 -19.59 -5.49 -1.57
N GLN A 13 -19.35 -5.00 -0.35
CA GLN A 13 -17.99 -4.95 0.18
C GLN A 13 -17.47 -6.37 0.46
N GLY A 14 -16.21 -6.62 0.09
CA GLY A 14 -15.53 -7.90 0.37
C GLY A 14 -15.85 -9.03 -0.62
N ALA A 15 -16.70 -8.84 -1.62
CA ALA A 15 -16.87 -9.85 -2.67
C ALA A 15 -15.66 -9.87 -3.62
N PRO A 16 -15.21 -11.04 -4.11
CA PRO A 16 -14.03 -11.15 -4.97
C PRO A 16 -14.12 -10.33 -6.26
N THR A 17 -15.33 -10.11 -6.78
CA THR A 17 -15.59 -9.37 -8.03
C THR A 17 -15.68 -7.85 -7.83
N SER A 18 -15.85 -7.38 -6.60
CA SER A 18 -16.17 -5.96 -6.32
C SER A 18 -15.07 -5.02 -6.76
N ALA A 19 -13.80 -5.31 -6.45
CA ALA A 19 -12.68 -4.45 -6.85
C ALA A 19 -12.56 -4.34 -8.38
N THR A 20 -12.74 -5.45 -9.11
CA THR A 20 -12.72 -5.47 -10.57
C THR A 20 -13.84 -4.63 -11.17
N LEU A 21 -15.06 -4.75 -10.64
CA LEU A 21 -16.20 -4.00 -11.13
C LEU A 21 -16.06 -2.48 -10.86
N VAL A 22 -15.57 -2.11 -9.68
CA VAL A 22 -15.27 -0.72 -9.36
C VAL A 22 -14.22 -0.17 -10.32
N ASN A 23 -13.10 -0.88 -10.52
CA ASN A 23 -12.06 -0.45 -11.46
C ASN A 23 -12.60 -0.27 -12.89
N LEU A 24 -13.44 -1.20 -13.37
CA LEU A 24 -14.06 -1.08 -14.69
C LEU A 24 -15.01 0.13 -14.78
N SER A 25 -15.77 0.41 -13.73
CA SER A 25 -16.68 1.57 -13.72
C SER A 25 -15.93 2.91 -13.66
N LEU A 26 -14.71 2.92 -13.14
CA LEU A 26 -13.87 4.12 -13.01
C LEU A 26 -12.94 4.36 -14.21
N LEU A 27 -12.95 3.48 -15.25
CA LEU A 27 -12.08 3.64 -16.42
C LEU A 27 -12.21 5.01 -17.10
N PRO A 28 -13.42 5.56 -17.36
CA PRO A 28 -13.53 6.89 -17.98
C PRO A 28 -12.92 8.00 -17.11
N LEU A 29 -13.09 7.92 -15.79
CA LEU A 29 -12.47 8.85 -14.85
C LEU A 29 -10.94 8.68 -14.82
N TYR A 30 -10.46 7.42 -14.90
CA TYR A 30 -9.03 7.14 -14.99
C TYR A 30 -8.41 7.82 -16.20
N ASP A 31 -9.01 7.69 -17.38
CA ASP A 31 -8.49 8.26 -18.63
C ASP A 31 -8.42 9.79 -18.54
N ASP A 32 -9.45 10.47 -18.01
CA ASP A 32 -9.46 11.91 -17.83
C ASP A 32 -8.38 12.40 -16.84
N ILE A 33 -8.18 11.69 -15.72
CA ILE A 33 -7.14 12.04 -14.74
C ILE A 33 -5.75 11.77 -15.31
N GLN A 34 -5.58 10.68 -16.06
CA GLN A 34 -4.33 10.33 -16.72
C GLN A 34 -3.92 11.45 -17.70
N GLU A 35 -4.85 11.90 -18.54
CA GLU A 35 -4.61 13.01 -19.48
C GLU A 35 -4.25 14.30 -18.75
N LEU A 36 -4.96 14.63 -17.67
CA LEU A 36 -4.64 15.81 -16.84
C LEU A 36 -3.22 15.71 -16.25
N ALA A 37 -2.85 14.54 -15.73
CA ALA A 37 -1.55 14.29 -15.13
C ALA A 37 -0.43 14.41 -16.17
N GLU A 38 -0.59 13.82 -17.35
CA GLU A 38 0.37 13.90 -18.46
C GLU A 38 0.59 15.33 -18.93
N ARG A 39 -0.48 16.11 -19.15
CA ARG A 39 -0.39 17.52 -19.54
C ARG A 39 0.36 18.39 -18.53
N ARG A 40 0.36 18.01 -17.25
CA ARG A 40 1.03 18.74 -16.17
C ARG A 40 2.38 18.14 -15.77
N GLY A 41 2.85 17.08 -16.45
CA GLY A 41 4.09 16.40 -16.10
C GLY A 41 4.03 15.71 -14.72
N LEU A 42 2.84 15.32 -14.27
CA LEU A 42 2.58 14.64 -13.02
C LEU A 42 2.48 13.13 -13.23
N ARG A 43 2.64 12.37 -12.15
CA ARG A 43 2.36 10.93 -12.12
C ARG A 43 1.08 10.68 -11.36
N PHE A 44 0.30 9.75 -11.84
CA PHE A 44 -0.98 9.36 -11.30
C PHE A 44 -1.04 7.85 -11.06
N SER A 45 -1.71 7.45 -10.01
CA SER A 45 -2.11 6.07 -9.77
C SER A 45 -3.49 6.02 -9.10
N LEU A 46 -4.27 5.01 -9.44
CA LEU A 46 -5.58 4.72 -8.87
C LEU A 46 -5.56 3.31 -8.27
N TRP A 47 -5.96 3.18 -7.02
CA TRP A 47 -6.18 1.90 -6.37
C TRP A 47 -7.62 1.86 -5.85
N VAL A 48 -8.50 1.20 -6.59
CA VAL A 48 -9.95 1.18 -6.35
C VAL A 48 -10.50 2.60 -6.29
N ASP A 49 -10.67 3.19 -5.11
CA ASP A 49 -11.15 4.55 -4.85
C ASP A 49 -10.05 5.52 -4.37
N ASP A 50 -8.82 5.04 -4.18
CA ASP A 50 -7.69 5.86 -3.73
C ASP A 50 -6.93 6.46 -4.92
N ILE A 51 -7.11 7.75 -5.16
CA ILE A 51 -6.39 8.52 -6.18
C ILE A 51 -5.12 9.10 -5.57
N THR A 52 -3.98 8.82 -6.18
CA THR A 52 -2.68 9.39 -5.79
C THR A 52 -2.04 10.11 -6.96
N ILE A 53 -1.65 11.38 -6.73
CA ILE A 53 -0.95 12.22 -7.71
C ILE A 53 0.38 12.64 -7.11
N SER A 54 1.45 12.59 -7.90
CA SER A 54 2.78 12.95 -7.45
C SER A 54 3.55 13.68 -8.54
N GLY A 55 4.40 14.61 -8.12
CA GLY A 55 5.24 15.40 -9.02
C GLY A 55 5.40 16.82 -8.53
N PRO A 56 6.13 17.66 -9.29
CA PRO A 56 6.22 19.09 -9.03
C PRO A 56 4.84 19.75 -9.10
N ALA A 57 4.51 20.59 -8.11
CA ALA A 57 3.22 21.29 -8.04
C ALA A 57 1.98 20.36 -8.11
N ALA A 58 2.07 19.15 -7.52
CA ALA A 58 0.95 18.21 -7.50
C ALA A 58 -0.26 18.76 -6.72
N ASP A 59 -0.06 19.67 -5.77
CA ASP A 59 -1.11 20.39 -5.04
C ASP A 59 -2.00 21.24 -5.97
N ASP A 60 -1.47 21.79 -7.06
CA ASP A 60 -2.28 22.54 -8.05
C ASP A 60 -3.22 21.65 -8.87
N ALA A 61 -3.05 20.31 -8.78
CA ALA A 61 -3.93 19.36 -9.43
C ALA A 61 -5.14 18.94 -8.58
N ILE A 62 -5.18 19.28 -7.30
CA ILE A 62 -6.22 18.83 -6.37
C ILE A 62 -7.60 19.27 -6.85
N GLU A 63 -7.79 20.56 -7.05
CA GLU A 63 -9.09 21.10 -7.46
C GLU A 63 -9.53 20.59 -8.85
N PRO A 64 -8.70 20.59 -9.90
CA PRO A 64 -9.03 19.98 -11.18
C PRO A 64 -9.43 18.51 -11.09
N VAL A 65 -8.75 17.72 -10.25
CA VAL A 65 -9.10 16.29 -10.06
C VAL A 65 -10.44 16.14 -9.34
N ILE A 66 -10.72 16.95 -8.32
CA ILE A 66 -12.01 16.96 -7.64
C ILE A 66 -13.13 17.25 -8.66
N GLN A 67 -12.95 18.22 -9.55
CA GLN A 67 -13.91 18.55 -10.59
C GLN A 67 -14.11 17.41 -11.59
N LEU A 68 -13.04 16.67 -11.95
CA LEU A 68 -13.16 15.47 -12.78
C LEU A 68 -13.99 14.39 -12.07
N VAL A 69 -13.69 14.10 -10.81
CA VAL A 69 -14.44 13.14 -10.00
C VAL A 69 -15.93 13.50 -9.93
N GLN A 70 -16.25 14.79 -9.75
CA GLN A 70 -17.63 15.28 -9.71
C GLN A 70 -18.33 15.17 -11.08
N ARG A 71 -17.64 15.41 -12.20
CA ARG A 71 -18.17 15.24 -13.56
C ARG A 71 -18.56 13.79 -13.87
N HIS A 72 -17.91 12.83 -13.22
CA HIS A 72 -18.24 11.41 -13.31
C HIS A 72 -19.23 10.95 -12.24
N ASP A 73 -20.04 11.86 -11.68
CA ASP A 73 -21.07 11.58 -10.66
C ASP A 73 -20.54 10.95 -9.36
N HIS A 74 -19.27 11.22 -9.03
CA HIS A 74 -18.66 10.78 -7.77
C HIS A 74 -18.42 11.96 -6.83
N ALA A 75 -18.36 11.67 -5.53
CA ALA A 75 -18.11 12.67 -4.50
C ALA A 75 -16.76 12.45 -3.80
N VAL A 76 -16.01 13.54 -3.62
CA VAL A 76 -14.77 13.53 -2.84
C VAL A 76 -15.06 13.93 -1.41
N ARG A 77 -14.64 13.11 -0.45
CA ARG A 77 -14.68 13.48 0.97
C ARG A 77 -13.46 14.35 1.29
N GLN A 78 -13.69 15.65 1.46
CA GLN A 78 -12.63 16.64 1.72
C GLN A 78 -11.72 16.27 2.92
N SER A 79 -12.26 15.68 3.98
CA SER A 79 -11.46 15.23 5.14
C SER A 79 -10.48 14.08 4.83
N LYS A 80 -10.59 13.46 3.67
CA LYS A 80 -9.67 12.41 3.18
C LYS A 80 -8.64 12.93 2.16
N VAL A 81 -8.72 14.18 1.76
CA VAL A 81 -7.72 14.79 0.88
C VAL A 81 -6.49 15.13 1.70
N HIS A 82 -5.35 14.54 1.35
CA HIS A 82 -4.10 14.71 2.08
C HIS A 82 -2.97 15.15 1.15
N VAL A 83 -2.29 16.23 1.52
CA VAL A 83 -1.05 16.69 0.86
C VAL A 83 0.16 16.20 1.64
N MET A 84 0.96 15.37 1.00
CA MET A 84 2.17 14.81 1.60
C MET A 84 3.42 15.44 0.97
N ARG A 85 4.01 16.41 1.66
CA ARG A 85 5.19 17.15 1.18
C ARG A 85 6.48 16.34 1.31
N SER A 86 7.46 16.64 0.45
CA SER A 86 8.83 16.09 0.57
C SER A 86 9.42 16.45 1.94
N GLY A 87 10.13 15.53 2.58
CA GLY A 87 10.65 15.72 3.95
C GLY A 87 9.76 15.18 5.07
N LYS A 88 8.48 14.91 4.81
CA LYS A 88 7.59 14.18 5.72
C LYS A 88 7.40 12.74 5.25
N SER A 89 6.85 11.89 6.13
CA SER A 89 6.48 10.52 5.74
C SER A 89 5.39 10.57 4.68
N GLN A 90 5.66 10.00 3.51
CA GLN A 90 4.67 9.85 2.45
C GLN A 90 4.23 8.40 2.43
N ALA A 91 2.94 8.16 2.62
CA ALA A 91 2.38 6.82 2.65
C ALA A 91 1.19 6.72 1.70
N VAL A 92 1.22 5.73 0.80
CA VAL A 92 0.14 5.41 -0.13
C VAL A 92 -0.37 4.01 0.21
N THR A 93 -1.67 3.86 0.43
CA THR A 93 -2.29 2.58 0.84
C THR A 93 -1.58 1.90 2.02
N GLY A 94 -1.10 2.69 2.99
CA GLY A 94 -0.38 2.20 4.17
C GLY A 94 1.06 1.73 3.93
N VAL A 95 1.63 2.08 2.77
CA VAL A 95 3.03 1.82 2.40
C VAL A 95 3.78 3.14 2.32
N ALA A 96 4.91 3.26 3.03
CA ALA A 96 5.80 4.41 2.89
C ALA A 96 6.52 4.34 1.54
N VAL A 97 6.50 5.46 0.80
CA VAL A 97 6.99 5.53 -0.60
C VAL A 97 8.10 6.56 -0.82
N ASN A 98 8.66 7.16 0.24
CA ASN A 98 9.72 8.17 0.14
C ASN A 98 11.00 7.64 -0.55
N ARG A 99 12.01 7.27 0.26
CA ARG A 99 13.31 6.79 -0.24
C ARG A 99 13.36 5.28 -0.45
N LYS A 100 12.64 4.54 0.39
CA LYS A 100 12.55 3.07 0.35
C LYS A 100 11.11 2.68 0.62
N VAL A 101 10.63 1.74 -0.17
CA VAL A 101 9.31 1.13 0.03
C VAL A 101 9.33 0.32 1.32
N GLY A 102 8.31 0.47 2.15
CA GLY A 102 8.19 -0.28 3.40
C GLY A 102 7.03 0.21 4.25
N LYS A 103 6.93 -0.28 5.47
CA LYS A 103 5.91 0.21 6.41
C LYS A 103 6.36 1.53 7.07
N PRO A 104 5.42 2.45 7.34
CA PRO A 104 5.67 3.69 8.08
C PRO A 104 6.36 3.42 9.42
N ARG A 105 7.14 4.40 9.89
CA ARG A 105 7.88 4.29 11.16
C ARG A 105 6.96 3.99 12.34
N ASP A 106 5.82 4.68 12.41
CA ASP A 106 4.88 4.55 13.53
C ASP A 106 4.25 3.15 13.57
N TYR A 107 3.91 2.57 12.41
CA TYR A 107 3.42 1.21 12.33
C TYR A 107 4.44 0.18 12.83
N ARG A 108 5.72 0.36 12.49
CA ARG A 108 6.80 -0.53 12.95
C ARG A 108 7.11 -0.33 14.44
N ALA A 109 7.03 0.90 14.94
CA ALA A 109 7.18 1.20 16.35
C ALA A 109 6.06 0.55 17.17
N GLU A 110 4.83 0.58 16.68
CA GLU A 110 3.69 -0.07 17.30
C GLU A 110 3.87 -1.59 17.39
N ILE A 111 4.29 -2.25 16.29
CA ILE A 111 4.60 -3.69 16.33
C ILE A 111 5.70 -3.98 17.36
N ARG A 112 6.76 -3.17 17.40
CA ARG A 112 7.85 -3.35 18.36
C ARG A 112 7.35 -3.24 19.80
N ARG A 113 6.50 -2.25 20.10
CA ARG A 113 5.89 -2.09 21.42
C ARG A 113 5.07 -3.32 21.79
N GLN A 114 4.20 -3.78 20.90
CA GLN A 114 3.37 -4.96 21.14
C GLN A 114 4.18 -6.25 21.34
N ILE A 115 5.32 -6.41 20.66
CA ILE A 115 6.23 -7.54 20.90
C ILE A 115 6.77 -7.49 22.34
N ILE A 116 7.16 -6.32 22.82
CA ILE A 116 7.69 -6.15 24.17
C ILE A 116 6.58 -6.37 25.20
N ASP A 117 5.42 -5.74 25.01
CA ASP A 117 4.25 -5.87 25.91
C ASP A 117 3.79 -7.33 26.05
N LEU A 118 3.85 -8.12 24.96
CA LEU A 118 3.54 -9.55 24.99
C LEU A 118 4.62 -10.36 25.73
N ALA A 119 5.88 -10.00 25.57
CA ALA A 119 7.00 -10.68 26.24
C ALA A 119 6.98 -10.49 27.77
N ASP A 120 6.49 -9.33 28.23
CA ASP A 120 6.40 -9.01 29.66
C ASP A 120 5.22 -9.71 30.36
N ARG A 121 4.28 -10.31 29.60
CA ARG A 121 3.16 -11.06 30.16
C ARG A 121 3.57 -12.48 30.55
N PRO A 122 3.21 -12.97 31.73
CA PRO A 122 3.62 -14.30 32.19
C PRO A 122 3.06 -15.46 31.35
N ASN A 123 1.95 -15.27 30.66
CA ASN A 123 1.33 -16.28 29.80
C ASN A 123 0.58 -15.60 28.62
N PRO A 124 1.31 -15.12 27.61
CA PRO A 124 0.67 -14.44 26.48
C PRO A 124 -0.18 -15.41 25.65
N PRO A 125 -1.39 -15.02 25.23
CA PRO A 125 -2.25 -15.87 24.42
C PRO A 125 -1.61 -16.22 23.06
N ALA A 126 -1.65 -17.50 22.69
CA ALA A 126 -1.04 -17.98 21.45
C ALA A 126 -1.57 -17.28 20.18
N HIS A 127 -2.86 -16.87 20.18
CA HIS A 127 -3.42 -16.13 19.04
C HIS A 127 -2.85 -14.72 18.88
N GLU A 128 -2.51 -14.04 19.98
CA GLU A 128 -1.85 -12.72 19.94
C GLU A 128 -0.43 -12.85 19.41
N ILE A 129 0.31 -13.89 19.85
CA ILE A 129 1.66 -14.18 19.34
C ILE A 129 1.61 -14.43 17.82
N ARG A 130 0.66 -15.27 17.36
CA ARG A 130 0.48 -15.52 15.92
C ARG A 130 0.14 -14.24 15.15
N SER A 131 -0.76 -13.40 15.68
CA SER A 131 -1.15 -12.13 15.07
C SER A 131 0.07 -11.21 14.89
N ILE A 132 0.88 -11.04 15.93
CA ILE A 132 2.10 -10.22 15.86
C ILE A 132 3.12 -10.80 14.88
N ARG A 133 3.36 -12.11 14.90
CA ARG A 133 4.27 -12.77 13.94
C ARG A 133 3.78 -12.60 12.49
N GLY A 134 2.48 -12.69 12.23
CA GLY A 134 1.89 -12.40 10.92
C GLY A 134 2.11 -10.95 10.47
N ARG A 135 2.00 -9.99 11.38
CA ARG A 135 2.29 -8.58 11.08
C ARG A 135 3.78 -8.34 10.82
N VAL A 136 4.66 -9.01 11.53
CA VAL A 136 6.12 -8.97 11.28
C VAL A 136 6.44 -9.54 9.90
N ALA A 137 5.87 -10.70 9.54
CA ALA A 137 6.00 -11.30 8.23
C ALA A 137 5.55 -10.34 7.13
N HIS A 138 4.39 -9.69 7.30
CA HIS A 138 3.89 -8.70 6.35
C HIS A 138 4.84 -7.49 6.17
N VAL A 139 5.50 -7.01 7.24
CA VAL A 139 6.54 -5.97 7.11
C VAL A 139 7.74 -6.49 6.33
N ARG A 140 8.12 -7.76 6.56
CA ARG A 140 9.25 -8.41 5.89
C ARG A 140 9.01 -8.60 4.39
N ASP A 141 7.79 -8.97 4.01
CA ASP A 141 7.40 -9.11 2.59
C ASP A 141 7.54 -7.78 1.82
N MET A 142 7.30 -6.66 2.49
CA MET A 142 7.46 -5.34 1.87
C MET A 142 8.91 -4.86 1.88
N CYS A 143 9.65 -5.10 2.97
CA CYS A 143 11.02 -4.65 3.15
C CYS A 143 11.78 -5.59 4.09
N LEU A 144 12.65 -6.44 3.53
CA LEU A 144 13.43 -7.42 4.27
C LEU A 144 14.17 -6.80 5.46
N ALA A 145 14.89 -5.70 5.25
CA ALA A 145 15.68 -5.05 6.30
C ALA A 145 14.82 -4.58 7.49
N GLN A 146 13.58 -4.09 7.22
CA GLN A 146 12.67 -3.68 8.28
C GLN A 146 12.05 -4.87 8.99
N GLY A 147 11.66 -5.90 8.25
CA GLY A 147 11.07 -7.10 8.80
C GLY A 147 12.05 -7.95 9.58
N ASP A 148 13.27 -8.14 9.09
CA ASP A 148 14.32 -8.93 9.77
C ASP A 148 14.69 -8.34 11.14
N ALA A 149 14.65 -7.01 11.28
CA ALA A 149 14.89 -6.38 12.59
C ALA A 149 13.77 -6.69 13.60
N LEU A 150 12.52 -6.68 13.16
CA LEU A 150 11.37 -7.05 14.00
C LEU A 150 11.32 -8.56 14.26
N GLN A 151 11.65 -9.37 13.26
CA GLN A 151 11.70 -10.83 13.39
C GLN A 151 12.71 -11.27 14.45
N ARG A 152 13.95 -10.75 14.37
CA ARG A 152 14.97 -11.03 15.39
C ARG A 152 14.53 -10.64 16.79
N LEU A 153 13.82 -9.51 16.94
CA LEU A 153 13.28 -9.13 18.24
C LEU A 153 12.21 -10.12 18.70
N ALA A 154 11.24 -10.44 17.85
CA ALA A 154 10.18 -11.38 18.17
C ALA A 154 10.71 -12.78 18.53
N ASP A 155 11.71 -13.28 17.80
CA ASP A 155 12.30 -14.59 18.04
C ASP A 155 13.13 -14.64 19.35
N LYS A 156 13.66 -13.49 19.75
CA LYS A 156 14.43 -13.39 21.01
C LYS A 156 13.53 -13.37 22.26
N VAL A 157 12.34 -12.75 22.18
CA VAL A 157 11.54 -12.44 23.37
C VAL A 157 10.22 -13.20 23.45
N LEU A 158 9.67 -13.65 22.33
CA LEU A 158 8.41 -14.40 22.31
C LEU A 158 8.67 -15.90 22.27
N PRO A 159 7.85 -16.71 22.97
CA PRO A 159 7.98 -18.16 22.91
C PRO A 159 7.85 -18.67 21.48
N ALA A 160 8.65 -19.70 21.15
CA ALA A 160 8.49 -20.40 19.88
C ALA A 160 7.11 -21.05 19.84
N GLU A 161 6.35 -20.81 18.75
CA GLU A 161 5.08 -21.51 18.57
C GLU A 161 5.34 -23.00 18.48
N GLY A 162 4.62 -23.77 19.28
CA GLY A 162 4.53 -25.21 19.09
C GLY A 162 4.10 -25.50 17.65
N VAL A 163 4.84 -26.32 16.97
CA VAL A 163 4.73 -26.68 15.54
C VAL A 163 3.30 -27.11 15.20
N GLY A 164 2.55 -26.24 14.59
CA GLY A 164 1.17 -26.49 14.11
C GLY A 164 0.84 -25.55 12.94
N GLY A 165 1.76 -25.34 12.01
CA GLY A 165 1.53 -24.56 10.81
C GLY A 165 2.57 -24.92 9.75
N THR A 166 2.11 -25.37 8.59
CA THR A 166 2.91 -25.65 7.40
C THR A 166 3.92 -24.52 7.15
N LYS A 167 5.21 -24.87 7.18
CA LYS A 167 6.28 -23.99 6.69
C LYS A 167 5.90 -23.52 5.29
N PRO A 168 5.87 -22.20 5.00
CA PRO A 168 5.84 -21.77 3.63
C PRO A 168 7.11 -22.33 2.95
N ARG A 169 6.95 -23.02 1.83
CA ARG A 169 8.05 -23.53 1.04
C ARG A 169 8.92 -22.33 0.64
N SER A 170 10.18 -22.34 1.06
CA SER A 170 11.20 -21.32 0.77
C SER A 170 11.49 -21.14 -0.73
N ASP A 171 10.93 -21.98 -1.57
CA ASP A 171 11.25 -22.10 -2.99
C ASP A 171 10.26 -21.34 -3.90
N GLU A 172 9.17 -20.79 -3.38
CA GLU A 172 8.14 -20.11 -4.17
C GLU A 172 8.18 -18.58 -4.15
N ILE A 173 9.04 -17.96 -3.36
CA ILE A 173 9.22 -16.51 -3.44
C ILE A 173 10.20 -16.18 -4.57
N ARG A 174 9.74 -16.29 -5.81
CA ARG A 174 10.45 -15.69 -6.95
C ARG A 174 10.41 -14.17 -6.76
N PRO A 175 11.56 -13.49 -6.66
CA PRO A 175 11.58 -12.04 -6.63
C PRO A 175 10.90 -11.52 -7.90
N CYS A 176 9.94 -10.61 -7.73
CA CYS A 176 9.25 -9.98 -8.84
C CYS A 176 10.26 -9.49 -9.88
N LYS A 177 10.16 -9.97 -11.10
CA LYS A 177 11.04 -9.61 -12.22
C LYS A 177 10.95 -8.12 -12.59
N CYS A 178 9.95 -7.39 -12.08
CA CYS A 178 9.79 -5.95 -12.31
C CYS A 178 10.86 -5.10 -11.62
N ALA A 179 11.44 -5.55 -10.50
CA ALA A 179 12.46 -4.80 -9.78
C ALA A 179 13.81 -4.68 -10.51
N ARG A 180 14.07 -5.50 -11.53
CA ARG A 180 15.32 -5.48 -12.31
C ARG A 180 15.28 -4.61 -13.57
N LYS A 181 14.11 -4.24 -14.09
CA LYS A 181 14.02 -3.48 -15.35
C LYS A 181 14.08 -1.95 -15.21
N HIS A 182 13.96 -1.40 -14.00
CA HIS A 182 13.97 0.06 -13.79
C HIS A 182 15.30 0.67 -13.36
N ARG A 183 16.41 -0.11 -13.28
CA ARG A 183 17.72 0.45 -12.88
C ARG A 183 18.60 1.01 -14.00
N HIS A 184 18.22 0.89 -15.27
CA HIS A 184 19.12 1.24 -16.38
C HIS A 184 18.56 2.17 -17.47
N ARG A 185 17.55 3.01 -17.18
CA ARG A 185 17.03 3.95 -18.19
C ARG A 185 16.96 5.42 -17.78
N HIS A 186 17.70 5.87 -16.79
CA HIS A 186 17.67 7.29 -16.39
C HIS A 186 19.05 7.98 -16.31
N ILE A 187 20.08 7.51 -17.01
CA ILE A 187 21.40 8.19 -17.06
C ILE A 187 21.96 8.24 -18.50
N ALA A 188 21.16 8.34 -19.54
CA ALA A 188 21.71 8.39 -20.89
C ALA A 188 21.13 9.48 -21.82
N ASP A 189 20.26 10.38 -21.38
CA ASP A 189 19.70 11.41 -22.26
C ASP A 189 19.81 12.84 -21.71
N ARG A 190 20.98 13.20 -21.20
CA ARG A 190 21.33 14.61 -20.91
C ARG A 190 22.74 14.96 -21.32
N GLN A 191 23.15 14.58 -22.54
CA GLN A 191 24.30 15.18 -23.21
C GLN A 191 24.13 15.05 -24.72
N ALA A 192 23.26 15.86 -25.32
CA ALA A 192 23.31 16.27 -26.73
C ALA A 192 22.13 17.23 -26.98
N ALA A 193 22.36 18.50 -26.76
CA ALA A 193 21.96 19.68 -27.53
C ALA A 193 22.25 20.93 -26.70
#